data_571c7996a2492bf74cd1f6fe4f1d07e9
#
_entry.id   571c7996a2492bf74cd1f6fe4f1d07e9
#
_cell.length_a   1.000
_cell.length_b   1.000
_cell.length_c   1.000
_cell.angle_alpha   90.00
_cell.angle_beta   90.00
_cell.angle_gamma   90.00
#
_symmetry.space_group_name_H-M   'P 1'
#
loop_
_entity.id
_entity.type
_entity.pdbx_description
1 polymer ?
#
loop_
_entity_poly.entity_id
_entity_poly.type
_entity_poly.pdbx_seq_one_letter_code
_entity_poly.pdbx_strand_id
1 'polypeptide(L)'
;MRVIDLIHNSEKTAFSFEILPPLKGTGIEKLYQTVDTLREFDPKYINITTHRSEYVYKDLGNGLFQRNRLRRRPGTVAVAAAIQNKYNITVVPHILCSGFTREETEYVLLDLQFLNITDLLVLRGDKAKHESVFTPEGDGYHHAIELQEQINNFNKGIFVDGSEMKVTNSPFSYGVACYPGKHEEAPNIESDLFWLKKKVEAGAEYAVTQLFYDNKKYFEFVEQAKAAGINVPIIPGIKPFKKLSQLSMVPKTFKVDLPEDLVKEALKCKNEKEAEQVGIEWCVAQCKELMAHGVPSIHFYSIGAVDSIKEVAKIIY
;
A
#
# COMPACT_ATOMS: atom_id res chain seq x y z
N MET A 1 -7.28 -15.21 9.97
CA MET A 1 -7.91 -14.12 10.76
C MET A 1 -7.78 -12.88 9.88
N ARG A 2 -8.85 -12.11 9.73
CA ARG A 2 -8.85 -10.92 8.84
C ARG A 2 -8.03 -9.79 9.46
N VAL A 3 -7.49 -8.90 8.63
CA VAL A 3 -6.72 -7.72 9.11
C VAL A 3 -7.52 -6.91 10.12
N ILE A 4 -8.81 -6.68 9.84
CA ILE A 4 -9.66 -5.91 10.76
C ILE A 4 -9.77 -6.59 12.14
N ASP A 5 -9.85 -7.92 12.18
CA ASP A 5 -9.90 -8.69 13.43
C ASP A 5 -8.56 -8.59 14.19
N LEU A 6 -7.43 -8.68 13.46
CA LEU A 6 -6.08 -8.53 14.03
C LEU A 6 -5.87 -7.16 14.66
N ILE A 7 -6.37 -6.11 14.02
CA ILE A 7 -6.29 -4.73 14.51
C ILE A 7 -7.16 -4.56 15.76
N HIS A 8 -8.40 -5.02 15.74
CA HIS A 8 -9.34 -4.88 16.86
C HIS A 8 -8.95 -5.71 18.09
N ASN A 9 -8.33 -6.87 17.88
CA ASN A 9 -7.91 -7.76 18.97
C ASN A 9 -6.51 -7.43 19.52
N SER A 10 -5.84 -6.42 18.97
CA SER A 10 -4.52 -6.00 19.45
C SER A 10 -4.66 -5.14 20.71
N GLU A 11 -4.03 -5.55 21.80
CA GLU A 11 -4.01 -4.79 23.08
C GLU A 11 -3.19 -3.49 22.95
N LYS A 12 -2.31 -3.41 21.97
CA LYS A 12 -1.44 -2.27 21.67
C LYS A 12 -1.59 -1.91 20.19
N THR A 13 -1.12 -0.72 19.83
CA THR A 13 -1.01 -0.32 18.41
C THR A 13 -0.29 -1.40 17.60
N ALA A 14 -0.98 -1.98 16.63
CA ALA A 14 -0.46 -3.08 15.82
C ALA A 14 0.70 -2.61 14.92
N PHE A 15 1.72 -3.45 14.77
CA PHE A 15 2.80 -3.24 13.82
C PHE A 15 2.50 -3.95 12.51
N SER A 16 2.65 -3.25 11.39
CA SER A 16 2.58 -3.84 10.05
C SER A 16 3.55 -3.14 9.10
N PHE A 17 3.90 -3.80 8.02
CA PHE A 17 4.75 -3.20 6.99
C PHE A 17 4.45 -3.77 5.62
N GLU A 18 4.87 -3.05 4.58
CA GLU A 18 4.81 -3.57 3.22
C GLU A 18 6.17 -4.05 2.72
N ILE A 19 6.14 -5.00 1.81
CA ILE A 19 7.33 -5.49 1.09
C ILE A 19 7.15 -5.33 -0.41
N LEU A 20 8.29 -5.06 -1.06
CA LEU A 20 8.36 -4.94 -2.51
C LEU A 20 8.93 -6.24 -3.09
N PRO A 21 8.20 -6.94 -3.97
CA PRO A 21 8.74 -8.09 -4.69
C PRO A 21 10.08 -7.75 -5.38
N PRO A 22 11.08 -8.62 -5.33
CA PRO A 22 12.40 -8.36 -5.87
C PRO A 22 12.36 -8.20 -7.41
N LEU A 23 13.39 -7.60 -8.00
CA LEU A 23 13.53 -7.58 -9.45
C LEU A 23 13.78 -8.99 -9.99
N LYS A 24 13.34 -9.26 -11.22
CA LYS A 24 13.66 -10.51 -11.92
C LYS A 24 15.17 -10.74 -11.97
N GLY A 25 15.59 -11.98 -11.76
CA GLY A 25 16.99 -12.35 -11.62
C GLY A 25 17.53 -12.24 -10.18
N THR A 26 16.74 -11.72 -9.24
CA THR A 26 17.05 -11.71 -7.80
C THR A 26 16.24 -12.83 -7.14
N GLY A 27 16.87 -13.59 -6.27
CA GLY A 27 16.20 -14.64 -5.48
C GLY A 27 15.28 -14.08 -4.40
N ILE A 28 14.58 -14.97 -3.71
CA ILE A 28 13.63 -14.67 -2.64
C ILE A 28 14.33 -14.27 -1.32
N GLU A 29 15.62 -14.54 -1.19
CA GLU A 29 16.40 -14.40 0.04
C GLU A 29 16.36 -12.97 0.58
N LYS A 30 16.47 -11.98 -0.30
CA LYS A 30 16.41 -10.56 0.08
C LYS A 30 15.05 -10.19 0.71
N LEU A 31 13.99 -10.81 0.23
CA LEU A 31 12.64 -10.60 0.74
C LEU A 31 12.51 -11.26 2.13
N TYR A 32 13.02 -12.47 2.28
CA TYR A 32 13.07 -13.14 3.57
C TYR A 32 13.93 -12.36 4.58
N GLN A 33 15.07 -11.81 4.19
CA GLN A 33 15.88 -10.94 5.05
C GLN A 33 15.09 -9.76 5.60
N THR A 34 14.27 -9.12 4.77
CA THR A 34 13.38 -8.03 5.21
C THR A 34 12.41 -8.49 6.27
N VAL A 35 11.73 -9.62 6.04
CA VAL A 35 10.77 -10.17 7.00
C VAL A 35 11.50 -10.62 8.28
N ASP A 36 12.63 -11.33 8.16
CA ASP A 36 13.43 -11.80 9.31
C ASP A 36 13.94 -10.62 10.17
N THR A 37 14.24 -9.47 9.54
CA THR A 37 14.68 -8.26 10.25
C THR A 37 13.56 -7.60 11.07
N LEU A 38 12.32 -7.64 10.57
CA LEU A 38 11.20 -6.91 11.17
C LEU A 38 10.24 -7.80 11.97
N ARG A 39 10.32 -9.13 11.84
CA ARG A 39 9.40 -10.06 12.54
C ARG A 39 9.58 -10.07 14.06
N GLU A 40 10.71 -9.61 14.57
CA GLU A 40 10.94 -9.51 16.01
C GLU A 40 9.99 -8.54 16.73
N PHE A 41 9.35 -7.63 15.97
CA PHE A 41 8.35 -6.67 16.45
C PHE A 41 6.90 -7.17 16.30
N ASP A 42 6.70 -8.47 16.10
CA ASP A 42 5.39 -9.13 16.00
C ASP A 42 4.43 -8.49 15.00
N PRO A 43 4.81 -8.39 13.70
CA PRO A 43 3.94 -7.82 12.69
C PRO A 43 2.63 -8.60 12.59
N LYS A 44 1.50 -7.92 12.70
CA LYS A 44 0.19 -8.57 12.64
C LYS A 44 -0.20 -8.97 11.22
N TYR A 45 0.28 -8.21 10.24
CA TYR A 45 0.10 -8.52 8.81
C TYR A 45 1.20 -7.86 7.97
N ILE A 46 1.43 -8.40 6.78
CA ILE A 46 2.44 -7.89 5.83
C ILE A 46 1.77 -7.61 4.49
N ASN A 47 1.84 -6.36 4.03
CA ASN A 47 1.37 -5.99 2.71
C ASN A 47 2.39 -6.35 1.63
N ILE A 48 1.90 -6.80 0.48
CA ILE A 48 2.75 -7.18 -0.64
C ILE A 48 2.39 -6.32 -1.84
N THR A 49 3.30 -5.42 -2.21
CA THR A 49 3.03 -4.51 -3.32
C THR A 49 2.93 -5.25 -4.64
N THR A 50 2.09 -4.74 -5.52
CA THR A 50 1.97 -5.20 -6.90
C THR A 50 2.54 -4.14 -7.84
N HIS A 51 3.28 -4.58 -8.85
CA HIS A 51 3.78 -3.73 -9.91
C HIS A 51 3.22 -4.16 -11.25
N ARG A 52 2.63 -3.19 -11.96
CA ARG A 52 2.15 -3.39 -13.33
C ARG A 52 3.29 -3.81 -14.26
N SER A 53 2.93 -4.49 -15.35
CA SER A 53 3.85 -4.68 -16.47
C SER A 53 4.14 -3.33 -17.13
N GLU A 54 5.36 -3.14 -17.60
CA GLU A 54 5.77 -1.97 -18.36
C GLU A 54 5.77 -2.31 -19.86
N TYR A 55 5.55 -1.30 -20.70
CA TYR A 55 5.78 -1.44 -22.13
C TYR A 55 7.14 -0.85 -22.48
N VAL A 56 7.92 -1.60 -23.24
CA VAL A 56 9.19 -1.16 -23.82
C VAL A 56 9.07 -1.21 -25.34
N TYR A 57 9.58 -0.19 -25.98
CA TYR A 57 9.56 -0.08 -27.43
C TYR A 57 10.95 -0.40 -27.97
N LYS A 58 11.04 -1.43 -28.82
CA LYS A 58 12.25 -1.80 -29.55
C LYS A 58 12.19 -1.18 -30.92
N ASP A 59 13.16 -0.33 -31.26
CA ASP A 59 13.31 0.19 -32.61
C ASP A 59 13.73 -0.93 -33.55
N LEU A 60 12.96 -1.13 -34.61
CA LEU A 60 13.24 -2.12 -35.69
C LEU A 60 13.85 -1.46 -36.93
N GLY A 61 14.12 -0.14 -36.91
CA GLY A 61 14.52 0.64 -38.06
C GLY A 61 13.35 1.11 -38.93
N ASN A 62 13.63 2.03 -39.86
CA ASN A 62 12.63 2.58 -40.79
C ASN A 62 11.37 3.21 -40.11
N GLY A 63 11.52 3.73 -38.89
CA GLY A 63 10.42 4.32 -38.12
C GLY A 63 9.44 3.29 -37.51
N LEU A 64 9.76 2.01 -37.54
CA LEU A 64 8.95 0.94 -36.96
C LEU A 64 9.41 0.64 -35.54
N PHE A 65 8.45 0.53 -34.61
CA PHE A 65 8.69 0.16 -33.22
C PHE A 65 7.86 -1.06 -32.83
N GLN A 66 8.52 -2.04 -32.23
CA GLN A 66 7.86 -3.19 -31.61
C GLN A 66 7.55 -2.88 -30.16
N ARG A 67 6.27 -2.88 -29.78
CA ARG A 67 5.84 -2.78 -28.37
C ARG A 67 5.93 -4.16 -27.70
N ASN A 68 6.74 -4.27 -26.67
CA ASN A 68 6.85 -5.48 -25.87
C ASN A 68 6.40 -5.22 -24.44
N ARG A 69 5.56 -6.11 -23.89
CA ARG A 69 5.18 -6.09 -22.47
C ARG A 69 6.29 -6.72 -21.64
N LEU A 70 6.76 -6.00 -20.62
CA LEU A 70 7.86 -6.42 -19.77
C LEU A 70 7.41 -6.51 -18.33
N ARG A 71 7.45 -7.72 -17.76
CA ARG A 71 7.26 -7.94 -16.33
C ARG A 71 8.63 -7.95 -15.63
N ARG A 72 8.82 -7.05 -14.67
CA ARG A 72 10.11 -6.89 -13.97
C ARG A 72 10.18 -7.57 -12.63
N ARG A 73 9.03 -7.94 -12.04
CA ARG A 73 8.92 -8.51 -10.69
C ARG A 73 7.99 -9.73 -10.69
N PRO A 74 8.17 -10.66 -9.73
CA PRO A 74 7.18 -11.70 -9.48
C PRO A 74 5.81 -11.12 -9.17
N GLY A 75 4.75 -11.87 -9.44
CA GLY A 75 3.39 -11.49 -9.05
C GLY A 75 3.20 -11.52 -7.54
N THR A 76 2.28 -10.69 -7.06
CA THR A 76 1.96 -10.59 -5.63
C THR A 76 1.49 -11.93 -5.04
N VAL A 77 0.76 -12.74 -5.80
CA VAL A 77 0.28 -14.08 -5.38
C VAL A 77 1.42 -15.01 -4.97
N ALA A 78 2.45 -15.13 -5.84
CA ALA A 78 3.58 -16.01 -5.57
C ALA A 78 4.35 -15.57 -4.33
N VAL A 79 4.53 -14.25 -4.14
CA VAL A 79 5.21 -13.69 -2.98
C VAL A 79 4.37 -13.87 -1.72
N ALA A 80 3.05 -13.64 -1.79
CA ALA A 80 2.12 -13.84 -0.69
C ALA A 80 2.14 -15.30 -0.20
N ALA A 81 2.03 -16.24 -1.13
CA ALA A 81 2.09 -17.67 -0.81
C ALA A 81 3.42 -18.04 -0.14
N ALA A 82 4.55 -17.54 -0.65
CA ALA A 82 5.87 -17.84 -0.07
C ALA A 82 6.03 -17.28 1.35
N ILE A 83 5.57 -16.05 1.61
CA ILE A 83 5.64 -15.43 2.94
C ILE A 83 4.69 -16.11 3.90
N GLN A 84 3.42 -16.30 3.52
CA GLN A 84 2.44 -16.97 4.39
C GLN A 84 2.89 -18.37 4.77
N ASN A 85 3.36 -19.16 3.79
CA ASN A 85 3.81 -20.53 4.05
C ASN A 85 5.04 -20.58 4.97
N LYS A 86 6.00 -19.66 4.80
CA LYS A 86 7.23 -19.68 5.61
C LYS A 86 7.05 -19.13 7.01
N TYR A 87 6.27 -18.07 7.17
CA TYR A 87 6.21 -17.31 8.43
C TYR A 87 4.90 -17.47 9.18
N ASN A 88 3.88 -18.02 8.55
CA ASN A 88 2.53 -18.13 9.12
C ASN A 88 1.96 -16.76 9.58
N ILE A 89 2.25 -15.71 8.84
CA ILE A 89 1.79 -14.34 9.08
C ILE A 89 0.71 -14.01 8.04
N THR A 90 -0.34 -13.30 8.44
CA THR A 90 -1.35 -12.80 7.51
C THR A 90 -0.71 -11.90 6.46
N VAL A 91 -0.97 -12.18 5.20
CA VAL A 91 -0.47 -11.40 4.06
C VAL A 91 -1.60 -10.66 3.37
N VAL A 92 -1.29 -9.47 2.89
CA VAL A 92 -2.24 -8.56 2.23
C VAL A 92 -1.71 -8.20 0.84
N PRO A 93 -1.99 -9.01 -0.18
CA PRO A 93 -1.65 -8.66 -1.56
C PRO A 93 -2.35 -7.38 -2.00
N HIS A 94 -1.61 -6.50 -2.70
CA HIS A 94 -2.21 -5.34 -3.35
C HIS A 94 -2.85 -5.77 -4.67
N ILE A 95 -4.11 -5.42 -4.88
CA ILE A 95 -4.85 -5.63 -6.13
C ILE A 95 -5.04 -4.27 -6.79
N LEU A 96 -4.62 -4.16 -8.06
CA LEU A 96 -4.55 -2.89 -8.77
C LEU A 96 -5.45 -2.88 -10.01
N CYS A 97 -6.06 -1.72 -10.31
CA CYS A 97 -6.61 -1.45 -11.64
C CYS A 97 -5.49 -1.32 -12.68
N SER A 98 -4.35 -0.76 -12.27
CA SER A 98 -3.22 -0.45 -13.15
C SER A 98 -2.56 -1.71 -13.74
N GLY A 99 -2.60 -1.84 -15.07
CA GLY A 99 -1.89 -2.89 -15.81
C GLY A 99 -2.51 -4.27 -15.75
N PHE A 100 -3.80 -4.36 -15.40
CA PHE A 100 -4.58 -5.59 -15.37
C PHE A 100 -5.91 -5.43 -16.10
N THR A 101 -6.30 -6.42 -16.89
CA THR A 101 -7.65 -6.60 -17.42
C THR A 101 -8.56 -7.17 -16.32
N ARG A 102 -9.86 -7.20 -16.56
CA ARG A 102 -10.83 -7.82 -15.65
C ARG A 102 -10.55 -9.33 -15.48
N GLU A 103 -10.26 -10.00 -16.58
CA GLU A 103 -9.92 -11.43 -16.59
C GLU A 103 -8.62 -11.69 -15.82
N GLU A 104 -7.55 -10.92 -16.06
CA GLU A 104 -6.29 -11.06 -15.30
C GLU A 104 -6.49 -10.82 -13.80
N THR A 105 -7.39 -9.91 -13.43
CA THR A 105 -7.77 -9.68 -12.03
C THR A 105 -8.50 -10.88 -11.45
N GLU A 106 -9.45 -11.47 -12.18
CA GLU A 106 -10.18 -12.66 -11.74
C GLU A 106 -9.23 -13.85 -11.54
N TYR A 107 -8.26 -14.07 -12.43
CA TYR A 107 -7.23 -15.10 -12.22
C TYR A 107 -6.43 -14.89 -10.94
N VAL A 108 -6.08 -13.65 -10.62
CA VAL A 108 -5.40 -13.34 -9.35
C VAL A 108 -6.29 -13.68 -8.15
N LEU A 109 -7.58 -13.37 -8.22
CA LEU A 109 -8.54 -13.68 -7.14
C LEU A 109 -8.73 -15.20 -6.98
N LEU A 110 -8.84 -15.96 -8.09
CA LEU A 110 -8.91 -17.42 -8.08
C LEU A 110 -7.68 -18.04 -7.40
N ASP A 111 -6.49 -17.59 -7.78
CA ASP A 111 -5.24 -18.09 -7.22
C ASP A 111 -5.14 -17.78 -5.71
N LEU A 112 -5.51 -16.57 -5.29
CA LEU A 112 -5.50 -16.17 -3.88
C LEU A 112 -6.53 -16.97 -3.06
N GLN A 113 -7.73 -17.18 -3.60
CA GLN A 113 -8.76 -17.99 -2.96
C GLN A 113 -8.29 -19.44 -2.80
N PHE A 114 -7.67 -20.02 -3.82
CA PHE A 114 -7.09 -21.37 -3.77
C PHE A 114 -6.01 -21.50 -2.66
N LEU A 115 -5.22 -20.45 -2.47
CA LEU A 115 -4.18 -20.38 -1.43
C LEU A 115 -4.73 -20.00 -0.05
N ASN A 116 -6.04 -19.78 0.08
CA ASN A 116 -6.68 -19.28 1.31
C ASN A 116 -6.07 -17.96 1.82
N ILE A 117 -5.73 -17.08 0.88
CA ILE A 117 -5.28 -15.70 1.14
C ILE A 117 -6.47 -14.78 0.86
N THR A 118 -7.10 -14.28 1.91
CA THR A 118 -8.41 -13.62 1.81
C THR A 118 -8.39 -12.13 2.14
N ASP A 119 -7.26 -11.60 2.60
CA ASP A 119 -7.11 -10.18 2.89
C ASP A 119 -6.42 -9.46 1.74
N LEU A 120 -6.98 -8.33 1.30
CA LEU A 120 -6.49 -7.57 0.15
C LEU A 120 -6.31 -6.08 0.51
N LEU A 121 -5.45 -5.38 -0.26
CA LEU A 121 -5.48 -3.93 -0.33
C LEU A 121 -5.84 -3.52 -1.77
N VAL A 122 -7.00 -2.89 -1.94
CA VAL A 122 -7.58 -2.56 -3.25
C VAL A 122 -7.24 -1.13 -3.62
N LEU A 123 -6.50 -0.98 -4.70
CA LEU A 123 -5.92 0.29 -5.14
C LEU A 123 -6.20 0.53 -6.62
N ARG A 124 -6.24 1.79 -7.03
CA ARG A 124 -6.20 2.11 -8.47
C ARG A 124 -4.81 1.80 -9.05
N GLY A 125 -3.77 2.13 -8.30
CA GLY A 125 -2.40 2.14 -8.79
C GLY A 125 -2.07 3.42 -9.57
N ASP A 126 -0.78 3.58 -9.87
CA ASP A 126 -0.26 4.77 -10.51
C ASP A 126 -0.38 4.68 -12.04
N LYS A 127 -0.48 5.84 -12.68
CA LYS A 127 -0.31 5.96 -14.14
C LYS A 127 1.10 5.57 -14.56
N ALA A 128 1.28 5.15 -15.81
CA ALA A 128 2.62 4.92 -16.33
C ALA A 128 3.44 6.21 -16.41
N LYS A 129 4.76 6.10 -16.32
CA LYS A 129 5.66 7.26 -16.34
C LYS A 129 5.52 8.15 -17.59
N HIS A 130 5.08 7.57 -18.71
CA HIS A 130 4.89 8.27 -19.99
C HIS A 130 3.44 8.74 -20.21
N GLU A 131 2.52 8.41 -19.30
CA GLU A 131 1.12 8.80 -19.37
C GLU A 131 0.88 10.11 -18.62
N SER A 132 0.09 11.01 -19.21
CA SER A 132 -0.36 12.24 -18.57
C SER A 132 -1.53 11.98 -17.62
N VAL A 133 -2.40 11.04 -17.97
CA VAL A 133 -3.56 10.59 -17.19
C VAL A 133 -3.51 9.09 -17.03
N PHE A 134 -4.17 8.57 -15.99
CA PHE A 134 -4.29 7.13 -15.78
C PHE A 134 -5.12 6.49 -16.90
N THR A 135 -4.59 5.42 -17.48
CA THR A 135 -5.26 4.63 -18.51
C THR A 135 -5.29 3.15 -18.09
N PRO A 136 -6.46 2.52 -18.03
CA PRO A 136 -6.55 1.09 -17.71
C PRO A 136 -5.97 0.22 -18.83
N GLU A 137 -5.61 -1.02 -18.50
CA GLU A 137 -5.20 -2.03 -19.49
C GLU A 137 -6.46 -2.68 -20.10
N GLY A 138 -6.57 -2.67 -21.42
CA GLY A 138 -7.69 -3.32 -22.12
C GLY A 138 -9.06 -2.87 -21.59
N ASP A 139 -9.83 -3.83 -21.05
CA ASP A 139 -11.14 -3.64 -20.43
C ASP A 139 -11.07 -3.41 -18.91
N GLY A 140 -9.87 -3.18 -18.38
CA GLY A 140 -9.63 -2.96 -16.95
C GLY A 140 -10.35 -1.75 -16.36
N TYR A 141 -10.20 -1.53 -15.08
CA TYR A 141 -10.93 -0.51 -14.34
C TYR A 141 -10.22 0.83 -14.26
N HIS A 142 -10.98 1.92 -14.31
CA HIS A 142 -10.48 3.28 -14.14
C HIS A 142 -10.32 3.68 -12.67
N HIS A 143 -11.16 3.14 -11.78
CA HIS A 143 -11.21 3.51 -10.37
C HIS A 143 -11.25 2.29 -9.45
N ALA A 144 -10.67 2.43 -8.27
CA ALA A 144 -10.64 1.35 -7.28
C ALA A 144 -12.04 0.86 -6.86
N ILE A 145 -13.06 1.71 -6.92
CA ILE A 145 -14.43 1.33 -6.59
C ILE A 145 -15.01 0.31 -7.59
N GLU A 146 -14.67 0.43 -8.87
CA GLU A 146 -15.08 -0.54 -9.90
C GLU A 146 -14.41 -1.90 -9.67
N LEU A 147 -13.14 -1.89 -9.26
CA LEU A 147 -12.41 -3.08 -8.86
C LEU A 147 -13.00 -3.73 -7.59
N GLN A 148 -13.44 -2.91 -6.62
CA GLN A 148 -14.17 -3.42 -5.44
C GLN A 148 -15.46 -4.12 -5.85
N GLU A 149 -16.19 -3.61 -6.84
CA GLU A 149 -17.40 -4.25 -7.35
C GLU A 149 -17.11 -5.64 -7.93
N GLN A 150 -16.03 -5.81 -8.70
CA GLN A 150 -15.62 -7.13 -9.19
C GLN A 150 -15.31 -8.07 -8.02
N ILE A 151 -14.56 -7.63 -7.00
CA ILE A 151 -14.25 -8.44 -5.82
C ILE A 151 -15.52 -8.83 -5.06
N ASN A 152 -16.46 -7.90 -4.91
CA ASN A 152 -17.74 -8.16 -4.26
C ASN A 152 -18.61 -9.15 -5.05
N ASN A 153 -18.59 -9.08 -6.39
CA ASN A 153 -19.27 -10.03 -7.25
C ASN A 153 -18.61 -11.42 -7.15
N PHE A 154 -17.29 -11.48 -7.17
CA PHE A 154 -16.54 -12.70 -6.96
C PHE A 154 -16.88 -13.36 -5.60
N ASN A 155 -16.99 -12.58 -4.53
CA ASN A 155 -17.43 -13.06 -3.21
C ASN A 155 -18.85 -13.66 -3.22
N LYS A 156 -19.70 -13.22 -4.14
CA LYS A 156 -21.05 -13.76 -4.36
C LYS A 156 -21.06 -14.96 -5.33
N GLY A 157 -19.93 -15.29 -5.94
CA GLY A 157 -19.82 -16.34 -6.98
C GLY A 157 -20.23 -15.88 -8.36
N ILE A 158 -20.21 -14.57 -8.64
CA ILE A 158 -20.50 -13.98 -9.96
C ILE A 158 -19.18 -13.63 -10.62
N PHE A 159 -18.91 -14.23 -11.77
CA PHE A 159 -17.64 -14.11 -12.48
C PHE A 159 -17.73 -13.17 -13.70
N VAL A 160 -16.55 -12.76 -14.22
CA VAL A 160 -16.46 -11.79 -15.33
C VAL A 160 -17.13 -12.29 -16.62
N ASP A 161 -17.12 -13.60 -16.86
CA ASP A 161 -17.78 -14.25 -18.00
C ASP A 161 -19.30 -14.36 -17.86
N GLY A 162 -19.87 -13.89 -16.72
CA GLY A 162 -21.28 -13.98 -16.41
C GLY A 162 -21.72 -15.33 -15.84
N SER A 163 -20.81 -16.26 -15.60
CA SER A 163 -21.12 -17.50 -14.90
C SER A 163 -21.36 -17.27 -13.42
N GLU A 164 -22.21 -18.10 -12.80
CA GLU A 164 -22.50 -18.07 -11.37
C GLU A 164 -22.19 -19.42 -10.75
N MET A 165 -21.42 -19.43 -9.69
CA MET A 165 -21.05 -20.64 -8.95
C MET A 165 -21.19 -20.41 -7.45
N LYS A 166 -21.54 -21.45 -6.72
CA LYS A 166 -21.53 -21.41 -5.26
C LYS A 166 -20.09 -21.30 -4.77
N VAL A 167 -19.77 -20.18 -4.15
CA VAL A 167 -18.47 -19.99 -3.48
C VAL A 167 -18.48 -20.74 -2.16
N THR A 168 -17.50 -21.61 -1.94
CA THR A 168 -17.37 -22.46 -0.75
C THR A 168 -16.33 -21.95 0.24
N ASN A 169 -15.47 -21.03 -0.18
CA ASN A 169 -14.37 -20.47 0.62
C ASN A 169 -14.77 -19.17 1.32
N SER A 170 -13.95 -18.73 2.26
CA SER A 170 -14.14 -17.44 2.92
C SER A 170 -14.09 -16.29 1.91
N PRO A 171 -14.99 -15.30 2.03
CA PRO A 171 -14.97 -14.13 1.15
C PRO A 171 -13.73 -13.31 1.37
N PHE A 172 -13.30 -12.56 0.34
CA PHE A 172 -12.27 -11.56 0.47
C PHE A 172 -12.73 -10.41 1.36
N SER A 173 -11.85 -10.04 2.29
CA SER A 173 -11.87 -8.83 3.10
C SER A 173 -10.85 -7.86 2.54
N TYR A 174 -11.13 -6.56 2.53
CA TYR A 174 -10.16 -5.62 1.96
C TYR A 174 -10.14 -4.25 2.60
N GLY A 175 -8.93 -3.66 2.56
CA GLY A 175 -8.70 -2.25 2.82
C GLY A 175 -8.55 -1.44 1.52
N VAL A 176 -8.55 -0.11 1.65
CA VAL A 176 -8.36 0.85 0.56
C VAL A 176 -7.36 1.94 0.95
N ALA A 177 -6.86 2.70 -0.05
CA ALA A 177 -6.00 3.85 0.23
C ALA A 177 -6.81 5.13 0.51
N CYS A 178 -6.22 5.98 1.36
CA CYS A 178 -6.68 7.35 1.62
C CYS A 178 -5.48 8.31 1.75
N TYR A 179 -5.75 9.62 1.86
CA TYR A 179 -4.70 10.66 1.75
C TYR A 179 -4.94 11.75 2.81
N PRO A 180 -4.04 11.94 3.79
CA PRO A 180 -4.17 12.94 4.86
C PRO A 180 -4.15 14.42 4.40
N GLY A 181 -4.10 14.72 3.18
CA GLY A 181 -4.35 16.02 2.59
C GLY A 181 -5.48 15.88 1.60
N LYS A 182 -5.15 15.38 0.42
CA LYS A 182 -6.08 14.93 -0.61
C LYS A 182 -5.31 14.14 -1.66
N HIS A 183 -6.01 13.33 -2.44
CA HIS A 183 -5.44 12.75 -3.66
C HIS A 183 -5.04 13.83 -4.67
N GLU A 184 -3.92 13.65 -5.39
CA GLU A 184 -3.42 14.67 -6.34
C GLU A 184 -4.44 15.07 -7.41
N GLU A 185 -5.29 14.15 -7.84
CA GLU A 185 -6.33 14.38 -8.85
C GLU A 185 -7.65 14.87 -8.24
N ALA A 186 -7.84 14.84 -6.91
CA ALA A 186 -9.05 15.36 -6.29
C ALA A 186 -9.06 16.90 -6.35
N PRO A 187 -10.16 17.54 -6.74
CA PRO A 187 -10.24 19.00 -6.79
C PRO A 187 -10.12 19.62 -5.38
N ASN A 188 -10.69 18.97 -4.36
CA ASN A 188 -10.69 19.39 -2.96
C ASN A 188 -10.79 18.18 -2.04
N ILE A 189 -10.67 18.39 -0.73
CA ILE A 189 -10.74 17.35 0.29
C ILE A 189 -12.14 16.72 0.39
N GLU A 190 -13.19 17.51 0.19
CA GLU A 190 -14.57 17.05 0.25
C GLU A 190 -14.86 15.99 -0.82
N SER A 191 -14.35 16.22 -2.03
CA SER A 191 -14.46 15.25 -3.13
C SER A 191 -13.68 13.96 -2.82
N ASP A 192 -12.50 14.06 -2.21
CA ASP A 192 -11.70 12.89 -1.85
C ASP A 192 -12.37 12.09 -0.72
N LEU A 193 -12.90 12.76 0.30
CA LEU A 193 -13.70 12.14 1.35
C LEU A 193 -14.99 11.49 0.83
N PHE A 194 -15.66 12.13 -0.13
CA PHE A 194 -16.82 11.53 -0.80
C PHE A 194 -16.47 10.18 -1.44
N TRP A 195 -15.36 10.12 -2.17
CA TRP A 195 -14.92 8.87 -2.80
C TRP A 195 -14.41 7.85 -1.78
N LEU A 196 -13.75 8.29 -0.71
CA LEU A 196 -13.38 7.39 0.38
C LEU A 196 -14.62 6.78 1.05
N LYS A 197 -15.65 7.60 1.30
CA LYS A 197 -16.94 7.11 1.83
C LYS A 197 -17.57 6.08 0.90
N LYS A 198 -17.59 6.33 -0.41
CA LYS A 198 -18.10 5.38 -1.40
C LYS A 198 -17.34 4.06 -1.38
N LYS A 199 -16.01 4.09 -1.24
CA LYS A 199 -15.20 2.87 -1.09
C LYS A 199 -15.53 2.09 0.19
N VAL A 200 -15.80 2.79 1.30
CA VAL A 200 -16.20 2.16 2.56
C VAL A 200 -17.64 1.59 2.45
N GLU A 201 -18.58 2.34 1.88
CA GLU A 201 -19.94 1.86 1.61
C GLU A 201 -19.96 0.62 0.70
N ALA A 202 -18.98 0.49 -0.20
CA ALA A 202 -18.80 -0.67 -1.06
C ALA A 202 -18.19 -1.89 -0.34
N GLY A 203 -17.78 -1.77 0.93
CA GLY A 203 -17.33 -2.89 1.76
C GLY A 203 -15.87 -2.84 2.20
N ALA A 204 -15.14 -1.73 2.01
CA ALA A 204 -13.81 -1.60 2.60
C ALA A 204 -13.90 -1.57 4.13
N GLU A 205 -13.13 -2.44 4.80
CA GLU A 205 -13.17 -2.60 6.25
C GLU A 205 -12.17 -1.69 6.99
N TYR A 206 -11.17 -1.16 6.30
CA TYR A 206 -10.19 -0.21 6.82
C TYR A 206 -9.59 0.64 5.68
N ALA A 207 -8.93 1.73 6.03
CA ALA A 207 -8.18 2.54 5.08
C ALA A 207 -6.72 2.70 5.53
N VAL A 208 -5.77 2.68 4.59
CA VAL A 208 -4.35 2.95 4.86
C VAL A 208 -3.99 4.28 4.19
N THR A 209 -3.33 5.18 4.94
CA THR A 209 -2.97 6.48 4.38
C THR A 209 -1.74 6.39 3.48
N GLN A 210 -1.63 7.31 2.52
CA GLN A 210 -0.34 7.65 1.93
C GLN A 210 0.62 8.08 3.04
N LEU A 211 1.93 7.89 2.83
CA LEU A 211 2.93 8.37 3.79
C LEU A 211 2.78 9.88 4.05
N PHE A 212 3.06 10.31 5.26
CA PHE A 212 3.04 11.70 5.68
C PHE A 212 4.08 11.93 6.79
N TYR A 213 4.40 13.21 7.06
CA TYR A 213 5.40 13.59 8.08
C TYR A 213 4.86 14.56 9.13
N ASP A 214 3.60 14.99 8.99
CA ASP A 214 2.90 15.90 9.88
C ASP A 214 1.64 15.22 10.46
N ASN A 215 1.69 14.85 11.74
CA ASN A 215 0.59 14.18 12.41
C ASN A 215 -0.67 15.05 12.51
N LYS A 216 -0.52 16.38 12.57
CA LYS A 216 -1.67 17.30 12.62
C LYS A 216 -2.58 17.11 11.41
N LYS A 217 -1.99 16.99 10.20
CA LYS A 217 -2.75 16.71 8.97
C LYS A 217 -3.49 15.37 9.03
N TYR A 218 -2.87 14.36 9.63
CA TYR A 218 -3.50 13.05 9.81
C TYR A 218 -4.69 13.15 10.77
N PHE A 219 -4.52 13.80 11.93
CA PHE A 219 -5.61 13.94 12.92
C PHE A 219 -6.77 14.76 12.35
N GLU A 220 -6.49 15.88 11.69
CA GLU A 220 -7.50 16.69 11.00
C GLU A 220 -8.27 15.85 9.95
N PHE A 221 -7.57 15.06 9.16
CA PHE A 221 -8.18 14.17 8.18
C PHE A 221 -9.08 13.11 8.82
N VAL A 222 -8.65 12.48 9.91
CA VAL A 222 -9.45 11.48 10.65
C VAL A 222 -10.74 12.10 11.19
N GLU A 223 -10.67 13.30 11.75
CA GLU A 223 -11.87 14.01 12.23
C GLU A 223 -12.81 14.39 11.08
N GLN A 224 -12.28 14.86 9.96
CA GLN A 224 -13.09 15.15 8.76
C GLN A 224 -13.74 13.88 8.19
N ALA A 225 -13.00 12.77 8.13
CA ALA A 225 -13.53 11.48 7.68
C ALA A 225 -14.67 11.01 8.59
N LYS A 226 -14.50 11.10 9.90
CA LYS A 226 -15.52 10.76 10.88
C LYS A 226 -16.76 11.64 10.74
N ALA A 227 -16.57 12.95 10.57
CA ALA A 227 -17.67 13.90 10.34
C ALA A 227 -18.42 13.60 9.03
N ALA A 228 -17.73 13.07 8.01
CA ALA A 228 -18.34 12.59 6.77
C ALA A 228 -19.04 11.23 6.89
N GLY A 229 -19.01 10.59 8.09
CA GLY A 229 -19.63 9.29 8.35
C GLY A 229 -18.76 8.09 7.94
N ILE A 230 -17.44 8.26 7.84
CA ILE A 230 -16.47 7.19 7.60
C ILE A 230 -16.01 6.69 8.97
N ASN A 231 -16.46 5.49 9.36
CA ASN A 231 -16.23 4.92 10.70
C ASN A 231 -15.28 3.72 10.73
N VAL A 232 -14.65 3.40 9.61
CA VAL A 232 -13.62 2.35 9.56
C VAL A 232 -12.29 2.84 10.11
N PRO A 233 -11.42 1.96 10.64
CA PRO A 233 -10.09 2.34 11.06
C PRO A 233 -9.28 2.98 9.92
N ILE A 234 -8.64 4.13 10.20
CA ILE A 234 -7.72 4.79 9.29
C ILE A 234 -6.31 4.56 9.82
N ILE A 235 -5.55 3.74 9.11
CA ILE A 235 -4.22 3.29 9.53
C ILE A 235 -3.17 4.26 8.97
N PRO A 236 -2.37 4.94 9.82
CA PRO A 236 -1.31 5.80 9.36
C PRO A 236 -0.21 5.02 8.65
N GLY A 237 0.10 5.42 7.43
CA GLY A 237 1.22 4.94 6.64
C GLY A 237 2.47 5.78 6.91
N ILE A 238 3.54 5.17 7.41
CA ILE A 238 4.73 5.87 7.90
C ILE A 238 5.97 5.40 7.15
N LYS A 239 6.85 6.34 6.83
CA LYS A 239 8.15 6.05 6.25
C LYS A 239 9.23 6.96 6.85
N PRO A 240 10.26 6.41 7.51
CA PRO A 240 11.37 7.23 7.99
C PRO A 240 12.04 7.99 6.84
N PHE A 241 12.33 9.27 7.05
CA PHE A 241 13.20 10.05 6.19
C PHE A 241 14.63 9.50 6.30
N LYS A 242 15.35 9.41 5.19
CA LYS A 242 16.67 8.73 5.19
C LYS A 242 17.77 9.50 4.48
N LYS A 243 17.44 10.31 3.48
CA LYS A 243 18.41 10.91 2.57
C LYS A 243 18.05 12.34 2.23
N LEU A 244 19.05 13.21 2.11
CA LEU A 244 18.83 14.60 1.72
C LEU A 244 18.12 14.76 0.37
N SER A 245 18.34 13.84 -0.56
CA SER A 245 17.63 13.82 -1.84
C SER A 245 16.11 13.66 -1.70
N GLN A 246 15.62 13.15 -0.57
CA GLN A 246 14.20 13.01 -0.29
C GLN A 246 13.51 14.36 -0.02
N LEU A 247 14.24 15.42 0.33
CA LEU A 247 13.66 16.76 0.47
C LEU A 247 12.96 17.25 -0.81
N SER A 248 13.47 16.85 -1.98
CA SER A 248 12.83 17.16 -3.27
C SER A 248 12.02 16.01 -3.84
N MET A 249 12.48 14.77 -3.60
CA MET A 249 11.85 13.58 -4.19
C MET A 249 10.47 13.29 -3.57
N VAL A 250 10.33 13.39 -2.25
CA VAL A 250 9.08 13.07 -1.55
C VAL A 250 7.94 13.98 -1.98
N PRO A 251 8.06 15.33 -1.94
CA PRO A 251 7.01 16.20 -2.40
C PRO A 251 6.66 16.02 -3.88
N LYS A 252 7.69 15.81 -4.71
CA LYS A 252 7.51 15.62 -6.15
C LYS A 252 6.79 14.32 -6.49
N THR A 253 7.13 13.22 -5.81
CA THR A 253 6.66 11.86 -6.15
C THR A 253 5.34 11.52 -5.47
N PHE A 254 5.24 11.81 -4.18
CA PHE A 254 4.09 11.41 -3.35
C PHE A 254 3.09 12.55 -3.11
N LYS A 255 3.41 13.78 -3.55
CA LYS A 255 2.58 14.98 -3.32
C LYS A 255 2.33 15.25 -1.83
N VAL A 256 3.34 14.98 -1.03
CA VAL A 256 3.31 15.07 0.43
C VAL A 256 4.23 16.20 0.88
N ASP A 257 3.74 17.06 1.75
CA ASP A 257 4.53 18.13 2.34
C ASP A 257 5.48 17.58 3.41
N LEU A 258 6.65 18.19 3.49
CA LEU A 258 7.59 17.99 4.58
C LEU A 258 7.47 19.15 5.57
N PRO A 259 7.32 18.89 6.89
CA PRO A 259 7.32 19.94 7.91
C PRO A 259 8.59 20.79 7.88
N GLU A 260 8.43 22.09 8.11
CA GLU A 260 9.54 23.05 8.07
C GLU A 260 10.68 22.65 9.02
N ASP A 261 10.34 22.16 10.22
CA ASP A 261 11.32 21.76 11.22
C ASP A 261 12.12 20.53 10.77
N LEU A 262 11.46 19.52 10.14
CA LEU A 262 12.17 18.38 9.54
C LEU A 262 13.14 18.84 8.45
N VAL A 263 12.69 19.77 7.59
CA VAL A 263 13.55 20.33 6.52
C VAL A 263 14.74 21.08 7.10
N LYS A 264 14.54 21.92 8.12
CA LYS A 264 15.61 22.66 8.79
C LYS A 264 16.65 21.73 9.41
N GLU A 265 16.20 20.67 10.12
CA GLU A 265 17.12 19.71 10.74
C GLU A 265 17.86 18.89 9.67
N ALA A 266 17.18 18.45 8.63
CA ALA A 266 17.81 17.71 7.54
C ALA A 266 18.87 18.56 6.80
N LEU A 267 18.63 19.85 6.59
CA LEU A 267 19.59 20.75 5.92
C LEU A 267 20.86 21.04 6.75
N LYS A 268 20.86 20.79 8.08
CA LYS A 268 22.07 20.88 8.90
C LYS A 268 22.98 19.65 8.74
N CYS A 269 22.48 18.56 8.21
CA CYS A 269 23.20 17.29 8.09
C CYS A 269 24.31 17.39 7.04
N LYS A 270 25.50 16.88 7.38
CA LYS A 270 26.69 16.89 6.53
C LYS A 270 26.78 15.68 5.61
N ASN A 271 26.03 14.62 5.92
CA ASN A 271 26.06 13.35 5.20
C ASN A 271 24.75 12.58 5.37
N GLU A 272 24.58 11.51 4.59
CA GLU A 272 23.38 10.67 4.59
C GLU A 272 23.13 9.97 5.94
N LYS A 273 24.19 9.65 6.71
CA LYS A 273 24.04 9.00 8.01
C LYS A 273 23.41 9.94 9.05
N GLU A 274 23.83 11.20 9.05
CA GLU A 274 23.20 12.23 9.90
C GLU A 274 21.74 12.45 9.49
N ALA A 275 21.45 12.51 8.18
CA ALA A 275 20.10 12.66 7.67
C ALA A 275 19.20 11.46 8.04
N GLU A 276 19.74 10.23 7.99
CA GLU A 276 19.03 9.03 8.43
C GLU A 276 18.72 9.08 9.93
N GLN A 277 19.65 9.55 10.76
CA GLN A 277 19.45 9.69 12.20
C GLN A 277 18.33 10.70 12.50
N VAL A 278 18.32 11.86 11.85
CA VAL A 278 17.22 12.85 11.95
C VAL A 278 15.88 12.22 11.56
N GLY A 279 15.87 11.44 10.49
CA GLY A 279 14.66 10.75 10.04
C GLY A 279 14.16 9.69 11.02
N ILE A 280 15.05 8.95 11.68
CA ILE A 280 14.70 7.98 12.72
C ILE A 280 14.09 8.71 13.92
N GLU A 281 14.75 9.75 14.43
CA GLU A 281 14.25 10.54 15.57
C GLU A 281 12.90 11.17 15.30
N TRP A 282 12.73 11.76 14.11
CA TRP A 282 11.42 12.30 13.66
C TRP A 282 10.35 11.22 13.64
N CYS A 283 10.66 10.07 13.03
CA CYS A 283 9.72 8.96 12.92
C CYS A 283 9.34 8.39 14.29
N VAL A 284 10.28 8.28 15.24
CA VAL A 284 10.01 7.87 16.62
C VAL A 284 9.04 8.84 17.29
N ALA A 285 9.29 10.15 17.20
CA ALA A 285 8.41 11.17 17.77
C ALA A 285 7.01 11.09 17.15
N GLN A 286 6.94 10.99 15.81
CA GLN A 286 5.70 10.85 15.06
C GLN A 286 4.91 9.60 15.50
N CYS A 287 5.55 8.44 15.57
CA CYS A 287 4.90 7.21 15.98
C CYS A 287 4.42 7.24 17.45
N LYS A 288 5.22 7.80 18.37
CA LYS A 288 4.82 7.94 19.79
C LYS A 288 3.57 8.81 19.94
N GLU A 289 3.50 9.92 19.21
CA GLU A 289 2.32 10.79 19.22
C GLU A 289 1.08 10.06 18.64
N LEU A 290 1.22 9.35 17.51
CA LEU A 290 0.15 8.54 16.93
C LEU A 290 -0.35 7.48 17.91
N MET A 291 0.57 6.75 18.56
CA MET A 291 0.22 5.76 19.59
C MET A 291 -0.49 6.37 20.80
N ALA A 292 -0.04 7.53 21.27
CA ALA A 292 -0.69 8.26 22.36
C ALA A 292 -2.11 8.70 22.02
N HIS A 293 -2.43 8.93 20.74
CA HIS A 293 -3.77 9.20 20.23
C HIS A 293 -4.58 7.94 19.93
N GLY A 294 -4.06 6.75 20.24
CA GLY A 294 -4.80 5.49 20.17
C GLY A 294 -5.01 4.98 18.74
N VAL A 295 -4.10 5.25 17.80
CA VAL A 295 -4.20 4.66 16.47
C VAL A 295 -4.15 3.13 16.56
N PRO A 296 -5.01 2.41 15.82
CA PRO A 296 -5.15 0.96 15.99
C PRO A 296 -3.96 0.18 15.43
N SER A 297 -3.28 0.72 14.44
CA SER A 297 -2.11 0.13 13.78
C SER A 297 -1.24 1.21 13.18
N ILE A 298 0.06 0.97 13.04
CA ILE A 298 0.98 1.77 12.22
C ILE A 298 1.49 0.89 11.09
N HIS A 299 1.37 1.37 9.86
CA HIS A 299 1.84 0.68 8.67
C HIS A 299 3.12 1.30 8.12
N PHE A 300 4.21 0.53 8.06
CA PHE A 300 5.52 1.03 7.62
C PHE A 300 5.79 0.72 6.15
N TYR A 301 6.13 1.75 5.38
CA TYR A 301 6.60 1.64 4.00
C TYR A 301 8.09 1.26 3.96
N SER A 302 8.41 -0.04 3.91
CA SER A 302 9.75 -0.57 4.15
C SER A 302 10.74 -0.37 3.01
N ILE A 303 10.29 0.01 1.81
CA ILE A 303 11.14 0.11 0.62
C ILE A 303 12.32 1.06 0.86
N GLY A 304 13.53 0.50 0.92
CA GLY A 304 14.77 1.26 1.16
C GLY A 304 14.94 1.82 2.57
N ALA A 305 14.10 1.39 3.54
CA ALA A 305 14.10 1.91 4.91
C ALA A 305 14.05 0.83 5.99
N VAL A 306 14.32 -0.43 5.67
CA VAL A 306 14.19 -1.58 6.60
C VAL A 306 15.01 -1.36 7.89
N ASP A 307 16.28 -0.97 7.76
CA ASP A 307 17.16 -0.73 8.91
C ASP A 307 16.68 0.44 9.77
N SER A 308 16.27 1.54 9.13
CA SER A 308 15.72 2.71 9.84
C SER A 308 14.42 2.35 10.57
N ILE A 309 13.53 1.53 9.95
CA ILE A 309 12.30 1.04 10.59
C ILE A 309 12.63 0.13 11.78
N LYS A 310 13.64 -0.72 11.66
CA LYS A 310 14.11 -1.56 12.77
C LYS A 310 14.53 -0.71 13.97
N GLU A 311 15.33 0.34 13.75
CA GLU A 311 15.75 1.24 14.83
C GLU A 311 14.56 2.01 15.44
N VAL A 312 13.62 2.46 14.64
CA VAL A 312 12.37 3.06 15.13
C VAL A 312 11.58 2.06 15.98
N ALA A 313 11.36 0.84 15.46
CA ALA A 313 10.54 -0.19 16.10
C ALA A 313 11.11 -0.63 17.46
N LYS A 314 12.45 -0.74 17.61
CA LYS A 314 13.11 -1.02 18.90
C LYS A 314 12.77 -0.01 20.01
N ILE A 315 12.37 1.21 19.63
CA ILE A 315 12.10 2.29 20.59
C ILE A 315 10.61 2.37 20.93
N ILE A 316 9.74 1.94 20.00
CA ILE A 316 8.29 2.16 20.14
C ILE A 316 7.51 0.88 20.43
N TYR A 317 8.05 -0.32 20.10
CA TYR A 317 7.47 -1.64 20.38
C TYR A 317 8.33 -2.43 21.35
#